data_882958b2185f33007e3295423ab7ef7d
#
_entry.id   882958b2185f33007e3295423ab7ef7d
#
_cell.length_a   1.000
_cell.length_b   1.000
_cell.length_c   1.000
_cell.angle_alpha   90.00
_cell.angle_beta   90.00
_cell.angle_gamma   90.00
#
_symmetry.space_group_name_H-M   'P 1'
#
loop_
_entity.id
_entity.type
_entity.pdbx_description
1 polymer ?
#
loop_
_entity_poly.entity_id
_entity_poly.type
_entity_poly.pdbx_seq_one_letter_code
_entity_poly.pdbx_strand_id
1 'polypeptide(L)'
;YAAFTIYAARSGKDTLTLSAAGVSTDFLLDVMTLDQSPWLEGLQGDGITAWSRLRDANLRFEETQVVADFGDEIAEMEGKSIKLAGYMMPMSADMQQTTFLLSASPPNCFFHVPGGPTTIAMVETGASGVMMTMEPLVIEGKLELVRRSEQGILYRLIEARSTAIR
;
A
#
# COMPACT_ATOMS: atom_id res chain seq x y z
N TYR A 1 -14.70 -3.57 -24.60
CA TYR A 1 -13.40 -3.54 -23.92
C TYR A 1 -13.46 -4.54 -22.77
N ALA A 2 -12.46 -5.41 -22.65
CA ALA A 2 -12.25 -6.23 -21.47
C ALA A 2 -11.09 -5.60 -20.67
N ALA A 3 -11.31 -5.29 -19.42
CA ALA A 3 -10.28 -4.87 -18.50
C ALA A 3 -10.02 -5.98 -17.48
N PHE A 4 -8.78 -6.24 -17.16
CA PHE A 4 -8.40 -7.18 -16.11
C PHE A 4 -7.24 -6.60 -15.31
N THR A 5 -7.17 -6.96 -14.05
CA THR A 5 -6.09 -6.55 -13.16
C THR A 5 -5.26 -7.77 -12.80
N ILE A 6 -3.94 -7.66 -12.90
CA ILE A 6 -3.01 -8.72 -12.55
C ILE A 6 -2.34 -8.34 -11.24
N TYR A 7 -2.39 -9.26 -10.29
CA TYR A 7 -1.66 -9.15 -9.03
C TYR A 7 -0.49 -10.12 -9.03
N ALA A 8 0.73 -9.58 -8.84
CA ALA A 8 1.90 -10.42 -8.71
C ALA A 8 2.00 -11.00 -7.30
N ALA A 9 2.10 -12.33 -7.20
CA ALA A 9 2.23 -13.02 -5.92
C ALA A 9 3.68 -12.99 -5.36
N ARG A 10 4.67 -12.72 -6.20
CA ARG A 10 6.11 -12.66 -5.84
C ARG A 10 6.87 -11.80 -6.83
N SER A 11 8.04 -11.31 -6.41
CA SER A 11 8.98 -10.63 -7.30
C SER A 11 9.64 -11.59 -8.28
N GLY A 12 10.10 -11.06 -9.41
CA GLY A 12 10.82 -11.81 -10.44
C GLY A 12 10.44 -11.37 -11.84
N LYS A 13 11.07 -12.00 -12.82
CA LYS A 13 10.74 -11.79 -14.24
C LYS A 13 9.82 -12.88 -14.70
N ASP A 14 8.77 -12.49 -15.42
CA ASP A 14 7.78 -13.40 -15.98
C ASP A 14 7.29 -12.87 -17.32
N THR A 15 6.64 -13.73 -18.09
CA THR A 15 6.05 -13.35 -19.38
C THR A 15 4.54 -13.57 -19.34
N LEU A 16 3.79 -12.51 -19.57
CA LEU A 16 2.35 -12.59 -19.74
C LEU A 16 2.01 -12.71 -21.22
N THR A 17 1.43 -13.82 -21.63
CA THR A 17 0.93 -14.02 -22.98
C THR A 17 -0.58 -13.71 -23.04
N LEU A 18 -0.97 -12.74 -23.82
CA LEU A 18 -2.36 -12.43 -24.12
C LEU A 18 -2.72 -13.01 -25.50
N SER A 19 -3.77 -13.82 -25.55
CA SER A 19 -4.24 -14.43 -26.80
C SER A 19 -5.70 -14.08 -27.05
N ALA A 20 -6.00 -13.60 -28.26
CA ALA A 20 -7.37 -13.33 -28.71
C ALA A 20 -7.48 -13.55 -30.22
N ALA A 21 -8.54 -14.22 -30.67
CA ALA A 21 -8.84 -14.46 -32.07
C ALA A 21 -7.68 -15.06 -32.89
N GLY A 22 -6.88 -15.93 -32.29
CA GLY A 22 -5.73 -16.58 -32.95
C GLY A 22 -4.46 -15.72 -32.99
N VAL A 23 -4.47 -14.54 -32.40
CA VAL A 23 -3.29 -13.67 -32.26
C VAL A 23 -2.82 -13.71 -30.80
N SER A 24 -1.52 -13.86 -30.60
CA SER A 24 -0.89 -13.83 -29.27
C SER A 24 0.17 -12.77 -29.20
N THR A 25 0.26 -12.08 -28.06
CA THR A 25 1.28 -11.08 -27.77
C THR A 25 1.87 -11.32 -26.40
N ASP A 26 3.19 -11.29 -26.31
CA ASP A 26 3.92 -11.48 -25.05
C ASP A 26 4.32 -10.12 -24.46
N PHE A 27 4.12 -9.98 -23.17
CA PHE A 27 4.58 -8.85 -22.35
C PHE A 27 5.57 -9.36 -21.32
N LEU A 28 6.79 -8.84 -21.37
CA LEU A 28 7.77 -9.11 -20.33
C LEU A 28 7.41 -8.30 -19.08
N LEU A 29 7.21 -8.99 -17.98
CA LEU A 29 6.94 -8.40 -16.67
C LEU A 29 8.21 -8.48 -15.83
N ASP A 30 8.58 -7.36 -15.21
CA ASP A 30 9.63 -7.29 -14.19
C ASP A 30 8.96 -6.81 -12.89
N VAL A 31 8.73 -7.74 -11.98
CA VAL A 31 8.05 -7.50 -10.72
C VAL A 31 9.10 -7.33 -9.62
N MET A 32 9.24 -6.12 -9.13
CA MET A 32 10.12 -5.81 -8.00
C MET A 32 9.37 -5.97 -6.67
N THR A 33 10.09 -6.31 -5.61
CA THR A 33 9.56 -6.19 -4.25
C THR A 33 9.47 -4.72 -3.87
N LEU A 34 8.46 -4.38 -3.05
CA LEU A 34 8.33 -3.01 -2.55
C LEU A 34 9.51 -2.59 -1.67
N ASP A 35 10.13 -3.54 -0.97
CA ASP A 35 11.30 -3.27 -0.13
C ASP A 35 12.56 -2.93 -0.95
N GLN A 36 12.57 -3.36 -2.21
CA GLN A 36 13.63 -3.03 -3.17
C GLN A 36 13.27 -1.82 -4.02
N SER A 37 12.18 -1.16 -3.70
CA SER A 37 11.77 0.04 -4.42
C SER A 37 12.81 1.14 -4.25
N PRO A 38 13.42 1.65 -5.33
CA PRO A 38 14.38 2.75 -5.25
C PRO A 38 13.77 4.01 -4.65
N TRP A 39 12.45 4.13 -4.66
CA TRP A 39 11.73 5.28 -4.12
C TRP A 39 11.73 5.36 -2.60
N LEU A 40 11.91 4.22 -1.91
CA LEU A 40 12.01 4.15 -0.45
C LEU A 40 13.44 3.82 0.00
N GLU A 41 14.41 3.85 -0.93
CA GLU A 41 15.82 3.66 -0.61
C GLU A 41 16.28 4.75 0.36
N GLY A 42 16.92 4.32 1.45
CA GLY A 42 17.32 5.22 2.54
C GLY A 42 16.25 5.46 3.62
N LEU A 43 14.99 5.09 3.38
CA LEU A 43 13.94 5.14 4.40
C LEU A 43 13.70 3.80 5.11
N GLN A 44 14.42 2.77 4.71
CA GLN A 44 14.40 1.46 5.33
C GLN A 44 15.45 1.43 6.44
N GLY A 45 15.06 1.93 7.61
CA GLY A 45 15.93 1.96 8.79
C GLY A 45 15.42 1.05 9.90
N ASP A 46 16.17 0.98 10.99
CA ASP A 46 15.78 0.22 12.18
C ASP A 46 14.41 0.66 12.69
N GLY A 47 13.49 -0.31 12.79
CA GLY A 47 12.15 -0.11 13.31
C GLY A 47 11.10 0.32 12.27
N ILE A 48 11.44 0.43 10.98
CA ILE A 48 10.45 0.63 9.92
C ILE A 48 9.94 -0.74 9.46
N THR A 49 8.63 -0.91 9.47
CA THR A 49 7.97 -2.12 8.98
C THR A 49 8.02 -2.14 7.46
N ALA A 50 8.58 -3.19 6.88
CA ALA A 50 8.62 -3.36 5.44
C ALA A 50 7.21 -3.66 4.89
N TRP A 51 6.88 -3.07 3.73
CA TRP A 51 5.60 -3.34 3.06
C TRP A 51 5.42 -4.80 2.64
N SER A 52 6.52 -5.52 2.40
CA SER A 52 6.47 -6.97 2.12
C SER A 52 5.82 -7.77 3.24
N ARG A 53 6.00 -7.35 4.49
CA ARG A 53 5.38 -8.00 5.65
C ARG A 53 3.85 -7.85 5.64
N LEU A 54 3.32 -6.79 5.04
CA LEU A 54 1.88 -6.56 4.91
C LEU A 54 1.25 -7.35 3.75
N ARG A 55 2.04 -8.10 2.97
CA ARG A 55 1.55 -8.90 1.85
C ARG A 55 1.05 -10.29 2.24
N ASP A 56 1.31 -10.75 3.45
CA ASP A 56 0.84 -12.05 3.93
C ASP A 56 -0.68 -11.99 4.24
N ALA A 57 -1.44 -11.65 3.20
CA ALA A 57 -2.88 -11.57 3.22
C ALA A 57 -3.45 -12.31 2.02
N ASN A 58 -4.33 -13.26 2.26
CA ASN A 58 -5.07 -13.94 1.22
C ASN A 58 -6.33 -13.12 0.87
N LEU A 59 -6.35 -12.58 -0.36
CA LEU A 59 -7.41 -11.67 -0.81
C LEU A 59 -8.45 -12.41 -1.65
N ARG A 60 -9.71 -12.18 -1.31
CA ARG A 60 -10.87 -12.56 -2.14
C ARG A 60 -11.60 -11.30 -2.55
N PHE A 61 -11.92 -11.20 -3.83
CA PHE A 61 -12.70 -10.10 -4.40
C PHE A 61 -14.15 -10.56 -4.53
N GLU A 62 -15.00 -10.03 -3.69
CA GLU A 62 -16.45 -10.18 -3.76
C GLU A 62 -17.03 -9.02 -4.59
N GLU A 63 -18.32 -9.09 -5.00
CA GLU A 63 -18.92 -8.12 -5.94
C GLU A 63 -18.73 -6.65 -5.52
N THR A 64 -18.78 -6.35 -4.23
CA THR A 64 -18.72 -4.98 -3.71
C THR A 64 -17.57 -4.74 -2.72
N GLN A 65 -16.78 -5.76 -2.39
CA GLN A 65 -15.77 -5.65 -1.34
C GLN A 65 -14.58 -6.57 -1.54
N VAL A 66 -13.47 -6.18 -0.95
CA VAL A 66 -12.29 -7.01 -0.77
C VAL A 66 -12.36 -7.64 0.61
N VAL A 67 -12.22 -8.96 0.66
CA VAL A 67 -12.12 -9.73 1.91
C VAL A 67 -10.69 -10.21 2.06
N ALA A 68 -10.09 -9.95 3.21
CA ALA A 68 -8.72 -10.33 3.52
C ALA A 68 -8.66 -11.30 4.72
N ASP A 69 -7.98 -12.41 4.51
CA ASP A 69 -7.54 -13.31 5.58
C ASP A 69 -6.04 -13.05 5.80
N PHE A 70 -5.71 -12.49 6.94
CA PHE A 70 -4.34 -12.10 7.28
C PHE A 70 -3.59 -13.29 7.89
N GLY A 71 -2.33 -13.47 7.48
CA GLY A 71 -1.43 -14.44 8.10
C GLY A 71 -1.09 -14.06 9.55
N ASP A 72 -0.56 -15.03 10.28
CA ASP A 72 -0.29 -14.89 11.73
C ASP A 72 0.66 -13.73 12.02
N GLU A 73 1.67 -13.52 11.17
CA GLU A 73 2.66 -12.45 11.36
C GLU A 73 2.03 -11.05 11.32
N ILE A 74 1.10 -10.82 10.40
CA ILE A 74 0.35 -9.55 10.33
C ILE A 74 -0.64 -9.45 11.48
N ALA A 75 -1.37 -10.54 11.78
CA ALA A 75 -2.35 -10.57 12.85
C ALA A 75 -1.72 -10.23 14.22
N GLU A 76 -0.50 -10.68 14.47
CA GLU A 76 0.25 -10.33 15.66
C GLU A 76 0.63 -8.83 15.76
N MET A 77 0.68 -8.12 14.63
CA MET A 77 0.95 -6.68 14.62
C MET A 77 -0.29 -5.83 14.88
N GLU A 78 -1.49 -6.41 14.79
CA GLU A 78 -2.75 -5.69 15.05
C GLU A 78 -2.74 -5.07 16.45
N GLY A 79 -3.09 -3.80 16.53
CA GLY A 79 -3.08 -3.03 17.76
C GLY A 79 -1.71 -2.55 18.23
N LYS A 80 -0.61 -2.97 17.62
CA LYS A 80 0.74 -2.49 17.96
C LYS A 80 1.07 -1.21 17.19
N SER A 81 1.94 -0.37 17.77
CA SER A 81 2.54 0.77 17.05
C SER A 81 3.57 0.26 16.05
N ILE A 82 3.41 0.62 14.80
CA ILE A 82 4.35 0.33 13.71
C ILE A 82 4.75 1.61 13.01
N LYS A 83 5.85 1.57 12.25
CA LYS A 83 6.28 2.64 11.36
C LYS A 83 6.23 2.16 9.93
N LEU A 84 5.61 2.93 9.06
CA LEU A 84 5.62 2.71 7.62
C LEU A 84 6.23 3.93 6.92
N ALA A 85 7.12 3.68 5.96
CA ALA A 85 7.61 4.70 5.04
C ALA A 85 6.78 4.69 3.76
N GLY A 86 6.45 5.86 3.22
CA GLY A 86 5.66 5.93 1.99
C GLY A 86 5.39 7.34 1.52
N TYR A 87 4.55 7.46 0.52
CA TYR A 87 4.13 8.71 -0.10
C TYR A 87 2.70 9.04 0.31
N MET A 88 2.48 10.30 0.67
CA MET A 88 1.15 10.80 1.00
C MET A 88 0.30 10.94 -0.26
N MET A 89 -0.92 10.42 -0.19
CA MET A 89 -2.00 10.73 -1.14
C MET A 89 -3.11 11.45 -0.36
N PRO A 90 -3.24 12.77 -0.53
CA PRO A 90 -4.18 13.58 0.24
C PRO A 90 -5.62 13.19 -0.11
N MET A 91 -6.50 13.19 0.90
CA MET A 91 -7.94 12.94 0.73
C MET A 91 -8.78 14.21 0.81
N SER A 92 -8.17 15.35 1.11
CA SER A 92 -8.81 16.68 1.10
C SER A 92 -7.89 17.71 0.45
N ALA A 93 -8.42 18.89 0.17
CA ALA A 93 -7.65 20.02 -0.37
C ALA A 93 -6.88 20.82 0.72
N ASP A 94 -7.00 20.43 1.98
CA ASP A 94 -6.35 21.10 3.07
C ASP A 94 -4.85 20.87 3.06
N MET A 95 -4.07 21.89 3.42
CA MET A 95 -2.62 21.74 3.53
C MET A 95 -2.22 20.84 4.71
N GLN A 96 -3.06 20.75 5.72
CA GLN A 96 -2.86 19.87 6.87
C GLN A 96 -3.84 18.70 6.81
N GLN A 97 -3.32 17.52 6.56
CA GLN A 97 -4.09 16.32 6.37
C GLN A 97 -4.26 15.58 7.70
N THR A 98 -5.48 15.41 8.16
CA THR A 98 -5.80 14.58 9.33
C THR A 98 -6.11 13.14 8.94
N THR A 99 -6.51 12.94 7.68
CA THR A 99 -6.76 11.63 7.07
C THR A 99 -6.20 11.64 5.66
N PHE A 100 -5.40 10.64 5.31
CA PHE A 100 -4.81 10.48 3.97
C PHE A 100 -4.45 9.03 3.71
N LEU A 101 -4.17 8.68 2.46
CA LEU A 101 -3.59 7.38 2.13
C LEU A 101 -2.06 7.48 2.11
N LEU A 102 -1.41 6.49 2.70
CA LEU A 102 0.03 6.27 2.60
C LEU A 102 0.26 5.16 1.57
N SER A 103 1.01 5.44 0.53
CA SER A 103 1.33 4.49 -0.54
C SER A 103 2.79 4.09 -0.50
N ALA A 104 3.07 2.82 -0.74
CA ALA A 104 4.43 2.28 -0.88
C ALA A 104 5.18 2.80 -2.13
N SER A 105 4.46 3.34 -3.10
CA SER A 105 5.02 3.88 -4.35
C SER A 105 4.57 5.33 -4.57
N PRO A 106 5.39 6.15 -5.25
CA PRO A 106 4.97 7.50 -5.58
C PRO A 106 3.69 7.48 -6.43
N PRO A 107 2.72 8.35 -6.14
CA PRO A 107 1.52 8.46 -6.95
C PRO A 107 1.86 9.05 -8.32
N ASN A 108 1.80 8.23 -9.37
CA ASN A 108 1.97 8.69 -10.75
C ASN A 108 0.72 9.41 -11.28
N CYS A 109 -0.41 9.20 -10.62
CA CYS A 109 -1.69 9.84 -10.91
C CYS A 109 -2.53 9.82 -9.63
N PHE A 110 -3.05 10.98 -9.23
CA PHE A 110 -3.90 11.09 -8.02
C PHE A 110 -5.22 10.31 -8.12
N PHE A 111 -5.60 9.86 -9.32
CA PHE A 111 -6.83 9.10 -9.56
C PHE A 111 -6.62 7.58 -9.56
N HIS A 112 -5.38 7.11 -9.48
CA HIS A 112 -5.07 5.69 -9.46
C HIS A 112 -4.13 5.40 -8.29
N VAL A 113 -4.61 4.61 -7.34
CA VAL A 113 -3.77 4.10 -6.27
C VAL A 113 -2.74 3.15 -6.87
N PRO A 114 -1.43 3.44 -6.75
CA PRO A 114 -0.40 2.55 -7.29
C PRO A 114 -0.37 1.24 -6.50
N GLY A 115 -0.40 0.13 -7.19
CA GLY A 115 -0.36 -1.21 -6.60
C GLY A 115 -1.75 -1.72 -6.19
N GLY A 116 -1.77 -2.74 -5.34
CA GLY A 116 -2.99 -3.37 -4.85
C GLY A 116 -3.30 -3.00 -3.39
N PRO A 117 -4.35 -3.61 -2.82
CA PRO A 117 -4.80 -3.35 -1.45
C PRO A 117 -3.72 -3.51 -0.36
N THR A 118 -2.68 -4.30 -0.62
CA THR A 118 -1.56 -4.53 0.32
C THR A 118 -0.44 -3.49 0.22
N THR A 119 -0.58 -2.47 -0.63
CA THR A 119 0.43 -1.43 -0.87
C THR A 119 0.00 -0.05 -0.39
N ILE A 120 -1.15 0.03 0.25
CA ILE A 120 -1.71 1.27 0.79
C ILE A 120 -2.18 1.06 2.24
N ALA A 121 -2.10 2.13 3.01
CA ALA A 121 -2.70 2.20 4.35
C ALA A 121 -3.42 3.54 4.51
N MET A 122 -4.59 3.54 5.13
CA MET A 122 -5.25 4.75 5.57
C MET A 122 -4.58 5.24 6.85
N VAL A 123 -4.25 6.51 6.90
CA VAL A 123 -3.63 7.16 8.06
C VAL A 123 -4.61 8.13 8.69
N GLU A 124 -4.78 8.02 10.00
CA GLU A 124 -5.62 8.91 10.81
C GLU A 124 -4.79 9.49 11.97
N THR A 125 -4.55 10.80 11.92
CA THR A 125 -3.65 11.49 12.86
C THR A 125 -4.38 12.19 14.00
N GLY A 126 -5.69 12.10 14.04
CA GLY A 126 -6.49 12.93 14.95
C GLY A 126 -6.35 14.42 14.62
N ALA A 127 -6.37 15.26 15.64
CA ALA A 127 -6.39 16.72 15.47
C ALA A 127 -5.04 17.32 15.04
N SER A 128 -3.92 16.62 15.20
CA SER A 128 -2.58 17.17 14.91
C SER A 128 -2.27 17.32 13.44
N GLY A 129 -2.86 16.46 12.60
CA GLY A 129 -2.60 16.45 11.16
C GLY A 129 -1.14 16.29 10.76
N VAL A 130 -0.89 16.08 9.48
CA VAL A 130 0.44 16.08 8.85
C VAL A 130 0.41 17.05 7.68
N MET A 131 1.44 17.89 7.57
CA MET A 131 1.56 18.82 6.45
C MET A 131 1.68 18.04 5.13
N MET A 132 0.90 18.44 4.13
CA MET A 132 0.94 17.84 2.80
C MET A 132 2.35 17.94 2.20
N THR A 133 2.85 16.82 1.70
CA THR A 133 4.17 16.74 1.06
C THR A 133 4.15 15.78 -0.12
N MET A 134 4.98 16.05 -1.11
CA MET A 134 5.26 15.15 -2.24
C MET A 134 6.47 14.24 -1.96
N GLU A 135 7.27 14.59 -0.95
CA GLU A 135 8.40 13.79 -0.52
C GLU A 135 7.92 12.60 0.32
N PRO A 136 8.66 11.48 0.29
CA PRO A 136 8.33 10.34 1.13
C PRO A 136 8.46 10.72 2.61
N LEU A 137 7.61 10.11 3.44
CA LEU A 137 7.57 10.37 4.88
C LEU A 137 7.44 9.05 5.65
N VAL A 138 7.79 9.10 6.93
CA VAL A 138 7.60 7.99 7.86
C VAL A 138 6.45 8.32 8.79
N ILE A 139 5.46 7.42 8.81
CA ILE A 139 4.31 7.50 9.71
C ILE A 139 4.43 6.41 10.77
N GLU A 140 4.32 6.80 12.01
CA GLU A 140 4.16 5.92 13.16
C GLU A 140 2.71 5.96 13.63
N GLY A 141 2.09 4.81 13.79
CA GLY A 141 0.71 4.70 14.24
C GLY A 141 0.36 3.28 14.66
N LYS A 142 -0.79 3.13 15.30
CA LYS A 142 -1.31 1.85 15.72
C LYS A 142 -1.98 1.15 14.56
N LEU A 143 -1.55 -0.07 14.24
CA LEU A 143 -2.09 -0.83 13.12
C LEU A 143 -3.47 -1.39 13.44
N GLU A 144 -4.43 -1.13 12.56
CA GLU A 144 -5.71 -1.82 12.50
C GLU A 144 -5.86 -2.58 11.19
N LEU A 145 -6.39 -3.81 11.26
CA LEU A 145 -6.63 -4.68 10.13
C LEU A 145 -8.11 -4.65 9.73
N VAL A 146 -8.38 -4.30 8.47
CA VAL A 146 -9.73 -4.28 7.90
C VAL A 146 -9.95 -5.55 7.09
N ARG A 147 -10.67 -6.51 7.66
CA ARG A 147 -10.90 -7.82 7.04
C ARG A 147 -11.93 -7.79 5.91
N ARG A 148 -12.77 -6.77 5.85
CA ARG A 148 -13.75 -6.53 4.78
C ARG A 148 -13.77 -5.06 4.43
N SER A 149 -13.55 -4.71 3.18
CA SER A 149 -13.44 -3.31 2.74
C SER A 149 -14.09 -3.12 1.37
N GLU A 150 -15.08 -2.23 1.30
CA GLU A 150 -15.68 -1.79 0.04
C GLU A 150 -14.72 -0.90 -0.77
N GLN A 151 -13.82 -0.20 -0.08
CA GLN A 151 -12.84 0.70 -0.69
C GLN A 151 -11.51 0.03 -1.02
N GLY A 152 -11.34 -1.26 -0.66
CA GLY A 152 -10.08 -1.99 -0.85
C GLY A 152 -8.95 -1.57 0.10
N ILE A 153 -9.23 -0.82 1.15
CA ILE A 153 -8.26 -0.41 2.16
C ILE A 153 -8.26 -1.47 3.26
N LEU A 154 -7.13 -2.15 3.43
CA LEU A 154 -6.99 -3.26 4.37
C LEU A 154 -6.24 -2.87 5.65
N TYR A 155 -5.47 -1.79 5.61
CA TYR A 155 -4.64 -1.32 6.72
C TYR A 155 -5.03 0.09 7.11
N ARG A 156 -5.14 0.34 8.41
CA ARG A 156 -5.29 1.68 8.97
C ARG A 156 -4.21 1.91 10.02
N LEU A 157 -3.61 3.08 10.01
CA LEU A 157 -2.74 3.58 11.06
C LEU A 157 -3.51 4.66 11.82
N ILE A 158 -3.98 4.32 13.01
CA ILE A 158 -4.72 5.25 13.87
C ILE A 158 -3.77 5.87 14.90
N GLU A 159 -4.21 6.99 15.51
CA GLU A 159 -3.38 7.76 16.44
C GLU A 159 -2.01 8.08 15.84
N ALA A 160 -2.00 8.31 14.51
CA ALA A 160 -0.78 8.36 13.74
C ALA A 160 -0.09 9.74 13.82
N ARG A 161 1.23 9.74 13.64
CA ARG A 161 2.06 10.94 13.57
C ARG A 161 3.16 10.77 12.56
N SER A 162 3.59 11.86 11.95
CA SER A 162 4.82 11.87 11.17
C SER A 162 6.03 11.84 12.10
N THR A 163 7.02 11.02 11.76
CA THR A 163 8.29 10.94 12.47
C THR A 163 9.42 11.42 11.57
N ALA A 164 10.41 12.12 12.16
CA ALA A 164 11.57 12.55 11.39
C ALA A 164 12.33 11.33 10.84
N ILE A 165 12.75 11.42 9.59
CA ILE A 165 13.73 10.53 8.99
C ILE A 165 15.07 10.85 9.65
N ARG A 166 15.67 9.88 10.33
CA ARG A 166 17.01 10.04 10.94
C ARG A 166 18.05 9.40 10.05
#